data_428a0fc977c0cbe53670fd90c9addef2
#
_entry.id   428a0fc977c0cbe53670fd90c9addef2
#
_cell.length_a   1.000
_cell.length_b   1.000
_cell.length_c   1.000
_cell.angle_alpha   90.00
_cell.angle_beta   90.00
_cell.angle_gamma   90.00
#
_symmetry.space_group_name_H-M   'P 1'
#
loop_
_entity.id
_entity.type
_entity.pdbx_description
1 polymer ?
#
loop_
_entity_poly.entity_id
_entity_poly.type
_entity_poly.pdbx_seq_one_letter_code
_entity_poly.pdbx_strand_id
1 'polypeptide(L)'
;VIKPAVKRMAAKTTVIVDEAYMELADAPEATSCIDLVKEGHDMIVTRTFSKIYGMAGIRMGYAIAKPEVAEKIQMTAMSWSPCTSYAAALGCFEDEAFIKFSKGKIVEARQMVMTTLDTLGLEYLPSQTNFVYFKSGKEANDVQKAFADKKISVRGQYMDYNEWTRVSMGFIEDVDRFCKALPAIVGA
;
A
#
# COMPACT_ATOMS: atom_id res chain seq x y z
N VAL A 1 9.01 3.17 -15.32
CA VAL A 1 9.94 4.28 -15.03
C VAL A 1 10.96 3.93 -13.94
N ILE A 2 10.58 3.13 -12.91
CA ILE A 2 11.47 2.82 -11.78
C ILE A 2 12.62 1.85 -12.11
N LYS A 3 12.39 0.85 -12.99
CA LYS A 3 13.35 -0.22 -13.30
C LYS A 3 14.75 0.27 -13.71
N PRO A 4 14.90 1.27 -14.59
CA PRO A 4 16.24 1.78 -14.94
C PRO A 4 17.00 2.37 -13.74
N ALA A 5 16.30 3.02 -12.82
CA ALA A 5 16.91 3.54 -11.60
C ALA A 5 17.35 2.40 -10.67
N VAL A 6 16.47 1.42 -10.46
CA VAL A 6 16.76 0.22 -9.66
C VAL A 6 17.96 -0.55 -10.23
N LYS A 7 18.04 -0.76 -11.55
CA LYS A 7 19.21 -1.38 -12.20
C LYS A 7 20.52 -0.66 -11.90
N ARG A 8 20.53 0.68 -11.99
CA ARG A 8 21.73 1.48 -11.66
C ARG A 8 22.13 1.37 -10.20
N MET A 9 21.15 1.29 -9.30
CA MET A 9 21.41 1.10 -7.86
C MET A 9 21.92 -0.31 -7.59
N ALA A 10 21.30 -1.34 -8.15
CA ALA A 10 21.67 -2.74 -8.00
C ALA A 10 23.08 -3.09 -8.53
N ALA A 11 23.63 -2.25 -9.43
CA ALA A 11 25.01 -2.36 -9.86
C ALA A 11 26.05 -1.89 -8.82
N LYS A 12 25.59 -1.23 -7.75
CA LYS A 12 26.47 -0.65 -6.72
C LYS A 12 26.23 -1.22 -5.31
N THR A 13 25.06 -1.70 -5.04
CA THR A 13 24.63 -2.19 -3.72
C THR A 13 23.40 -3.09 -3.86
N THR A 14 23.17 -3.96 -2.88
CA THR A 14 21.91 -4.72 -2.78
C THR A 14 20.74 -3.77 -2.63
N VAL A 15 19.71 -3.92 -3.44
CA VAL A 15 18.50 -3.09 -3.44
C VAL A 15 17.31 -3.89 -2.94
N ILE A 16 16.58 -3.36 -1.97
CA ILE A 16 15.28 -3.91 -1.58
C ILE A 16 14.18 -3.09 -2.25
N VAL A 17 13.31 -3.76 -3.00
CA VAL A 17 12.11 -3.18 -3.60
C VAL A 17 10.89 -3.72 -2.90
N ASP A 18 10.20 -2.84 -2.17
CA ASP A 18 8.95 -3.21 -1.49
C ASP A 18 7.77 -3.09 -2.45
N GLU A 19 7.26 -4.23 -2.88
CA GLU A 19 6.10 -4.37 -3.76
C GLU A 19 4.80 -4.70 -3.00
N ALA A 20 4.66 -4.22 -1.76
CA ALA A 20 3.50 -4.53 -0.92
C ALA A 20 2.13 -4.12 -1.51
N TYR A 21 2.12 -3.22 -2.50
CA TYR A 21 0.92 -2.74 -3.17
C TYR A 21 0.88 -3.06 -4.66
N MET A 22 1.78 -3.92 -5.14
CA MET A 22 1.97 -4.16 -6.57
C MET A 22 0.69 -4.65 -7.26
N GLU A 23 -0.07 -5.51 -6.63
CA GLU A 23 -1.30 -6.06 -7.20
C GLU A 23 -2.39 -4.98 -7.42
N LEU A 24 -2.31 -3.86 -6.68
CA LEU A 24 -3.22 -2.70 -6.82
C LEU A 24 -2.83 -1.75 -7.96
N ALA A 25 -1.60 -1.87 -8.47
CA ALA A 25 -1.14 -1.03 -9.57
C ALA A 25 -1.95 -1.29 -10.85
N ASP A 26 -2.01 -0.29 -11.74
CA ASP A 26 -2.71 -0.40 -13.01
C ASP A 26 -2.04 -1.41 -13.96
N ALA A 27 -0.70 -1.47 -13.94
CA ALA A 27 0.08 -2.40 -14.75
C ALA A 27 1.11 -3.13 -13.86
N PRO A 28 0.68 -4.07 -13.00
CA PRO A 28 1.53 -4.70 -12.00
C PRO A 28 2.70 -5.49 -12.63
N GLU A 29 2.45 -6.24 -13.69
CA GLU A 29 3.48 -7.04 -14.35
C GLU A 29 4.56 -6.18 -15.02
N ALA A 30 4.17 -5.09 -15.67
CA ALA A 30 5.10 -4.17 -16.32
C ALA A 30 5.93 -3.37 -15.31
N THR A 31 5.40 -3.16 -14.10
CA THR A 31 6.02 -2.34 -13.05
C THR A 31 6.87 -3.16 -12.10
N SER A 32 6.52 -4.41 -11.83
CA SER A 32 7.24 -5.32 -10.93
C SER A 32 8.70 -5.50 -11.32
N CYS A 33 9.58 -5.51 -10.32
CA CYS A 33 11.01 -5.72 -10.49
C CYS A 33 11.44 -7.19 -10.39
N ILE A 34 10.50 -8.14 -10.35
CA ILE A 34 10.83 -9.58 -10.28
C ILE A 34 11.64 -10.05 -11.48
N ASP A 35 11.39 -9.51 -12.68
CA ASP A 35 12.17 -9.79 -13.88
C ASP A 35 13.66 -9.44 -13.69
N LEU A 36 13.97 -8.35 -12.99
CA LEU A 36 15.34 -7.96 -12.70
C LEU A 36 16.06 -8.94 -11.74
N VAL A 37 15.33 -9.56 -10.81
CA VAL A 37 15.89 -10.64 -9.99
C VAL A 37 16.25 -11.83 -10.88
N LYS A 38 15.36 -12.20 -11.82
CA LYS A 38 15.59 -13.30 -12.79
C LYS A 38 16.76 -12.99 -13.73
N GLU A 39 16.98 -11.72 -14.09
CA GLU A 39 18.14 -11.25 -14.87
C GLU A 39 19.44 -11.28 -14.06
N GLY A 40 19.40 -11.58 -12.77
CA GLY A 40 20.58 -11.71 -11.92
C GLY A 40 21.09 -10.41 -11.30
N HIS A 41 20.27 -9.36 -11.25
CA HIS A 41 20.61 -8.14 -10.49
C HIS A 41 20.67 -8.39 -8.99
N ASP A 42 21.49 -7.63 -8.26
CA ASP A 42 21.63 -7.74 -6.80
C ASP A 42 20.47 -7.01 -6.09
N MET A 43 19.38 -7.72 -5.93
CA MET A 43 18.16 -7.15 -5.37
C MET A 43 17.26 -8.20 -4.71
N ILE A 44 16.39 -7.69 -3.85
CA ILE A 44 15.34 -8.44 -3.15
C ILE A 44 14.01 -7.73 -3.43
N VAL A 45 13.02 -8.44 -3.92
CA VAL A 45 11.65 -7.94 -4.04
C VAL A 45 10.83 -8.53 -2.90
N THR A 46 10.15 -7.67 -2.12
CA THR A 46 9.28 -8.13 -1.02
C THR A 46 7.81 -7.94 -1.38
N ARG A 47 6.97 -8.90 -0.99
CA ARG A 47 5.51 -8.88 -1.15
C ARG A 47 4.81 -9.33 0.11
N THR A 48 3.53 -9.01 0.25
CA THR A 48 2.76 -9.27 1.46
C THR A 48 1.34 -9.74 1.17
N PHE A 49 0.81 -10.58 2.03
CA PHE A 49 -0.62 -10.92 2.06
C PHE A 49 -1.45 -9.93 2.89
N SER A 50 -0.82 -8.91 3.47
CA SER A 50 -1.48 -7.97 4.39
C SER A 50 -2.40 -6.94 3.71
N LYS A 51 -2.31 -6.75 2.39
CA LYS A 51 -2.98 -5.66 1.66
C LYS A 51 -4.17 -6.18 0.86
N ILE A 52 -4.03 -6.40 -0.44
CA ILE A 52 -5.12 -6.82 -1.32
C ILE A 52 -5.79 -8.11 -0.87
N TYR A 53 -5.03 -9.02 -0.29
CA TYR A 53 -5.52 -10.31 0.24
C TYR A 53 -6.27 -10.19 1.58
N GLY A 54 -6.27 -9.02 2.22
CA GLY A 54 -6.99 -8.79 3.47
C GLY A 54 -6.41 -9.50 4.71
N MET A 55 -5.21 -10.08 4.62
CA MET A 55 -4.65 -10.98 5.65
C MET A 55 -3.60 -10.33 6.56
N ALA A 56 -3.76 -9.05 6.88
CA ALA A 56 -2.79 -8.35 7.74
C ALA A 56 -2.57 -9.01 9.10
N GLY A 57 -3.61 -9.61 9.69
CA GLY A 57 -3.55 -10.32 10.98
C GLY A 57 -2.82 -11.67 10.93
N ILE A 58 -2.71 -12.28 9.76
CA ILE A 58 -2.04 -13.58 9.56
C ILE A 58 -0.50 -13.45 9.59
N ARG A 59 0.03 -12.24 9.41
CA ARG A 59 1.48 -11.93 9.47
C ARG A 59 2.29 -12.74 8.46
N MET A 60 1.87 -12.76 7.19
CA MET A 60 2.53 -13.46 6.10
C MET A 60 2.99 -12.51 5.00
N GLY A 61 4.18 -12.73 4.50
CA GLY A 61 4.78 -12.11 3.34
C GLY A 61 5.91 -13.00 2.80
N TYR A 62 6.49 -12.60 1.69
CA TYR A 62 7.59 -13.34 1.08
C TYR A 62 8.57 -12.42 0.39
N ALA A 63 9.79 -12.92 0.21
CA ALA A 63 10.84 -12.26 -0.55
C ALA A 63 11.20 -13.10 -1.78
N ILE A 64 11.49 -12.43 -2.88
CA ILE A 64 11.99 -13.00 -4.12
C ILE A 64 13.39 -12.45 -4.32
N ALA A 65 14.38 -13.33 -4.35
CA ALA A 65 15.79 -12.98 -4.48
C ALA A 65 16.54 -14.09 -5.20
N LYS A 66 17.84 -13.89 -5.46
CA LYS A 66 18.72 -14.99 -5.90
C LYS A 66 18.73 -16.12 -4.86
N PRO A 67 18.94 -17.39 -5.28
CA PRO A 67 18.88 -18.54 -4.37
C PRO A 67 19.73 -18.40 -3.11
N GLU A 68 20.97 -17.97 -3.26
CA GLU A 68 21.91 -17.77 -2.16
C GLU A 68 21.52 -16.68 -1.17
N VAL A 69 20.77 -15.65 -1.65
CA VAL A 69 20.23 -14.57 -0.81
C VAL A 69 18.96 -15.05 -0.10
N ALA A 70 18.08 -15.76 -0.83
CA ALA A 70 16.87 -16.34 -0.26
C ALA A 70 17.18 -17.33 0.86
N GLU A 71 18.20 -18.18 0.68
CA GLU A 71 18.68 -19.11 1.71
C GLU A 71 19.17 -18.36 2.96
N LYS A 72 19.97 -17.30 2.79
CA LYS A 72 20.41 -16.46 3.93
C LYS A 72 19.25 -15.83 4.67
N ILE A 73 18.25 -15.32 3.96
CA ILE A 73 17.04 -14.75 4.59
C ILE A 73 16.34 -15.83 5.41
N GLN A 74 16.17 -17.01 4.85
CA GLN A 74 15.51 -18.14 5.52
C GLN A 74 16.28 -18.59 6.78
N MET A 75 17.59 -18.70 6.69
CA MET A 75 18.45 -19.12 7.81
C MET A 75 18.51 -18.08 8.94
N THR A 76 18.30 -16.79 8.64
CA THR A 76 18.30 -15.71 9.63
C THR A 76 16.92 -15.42 10.22
N ALA A 77 15.87 -16.06 9.72
CA ALA A 77 14.53 -15.93 10.29
C ALA A 77 14.48 -16.49 11.72
N MET A 78 14.22 -15.65 12.71
CA MET A 78 14.21 -16.04 14.12
C MET A 78 12.96 -16.80 14.56
N SER A 79 11.93 -16.88 13.70
CA SER A 79 10.68 -17.56 14.01
C SER A 79 10.04 -18.13 12.75
N TRP A 80 9.29 -19.21 12.92
CA TRP A 80 8.47 -19.80 11.86
C TRP A 80 7.07 -19.19 11.86
N SER A 81 6.53 -18.92 10.69
CA SER A 81 5.12 -18.56 10.58
C SER A 81 4.24 -19.74 10.99
N PRO A 82 3.08 -19.49 11.63
CA PRO A 82 2.14 -20.56 11.96
C PRO A 82 1.70 -21.34 10.70
N CYS A 83 1.47 -22.63 10.82
CA CYS A 83 1.02 -23.48 9.70
C CYS A 83 -0.30 -22.99 9.09
N THR A 84 -1.19 -22.40 9.91
CA THR A 84 -2.42 -21.74 9.45
C THR A 84 -2.15 -20.58 8.51
N SER A 85 -1.06 -19.83 8.70
CA SER A 85 -0.67 -18.74 7.83
C SER A 85 -0.26 -19.24 6.44
N TYR A 86 0.46 -20.36 6.38
CA TYR A 86 0.81 -20.99 5.10
C TYR A 86 -0.42 -21.51 4.36
N ALA A 87 -1.31 -22.21 5.05
CA ALA A 87 -2.55 -22.71 4.45
C ALA A 87 -3.43 -21.55 3.91
N ALA A 88 -3.57 -20.46 4.68
CA ALA A 88 -4.30 -19.29 4.25
C ALA A 88 -3.65 -18.61 3.02
N ALA A 89 -2.32 -18.48 3.01
CA ALA A 89 -1.60 -17.89 1.88
C ALA A 89 -1.76 -18.71 0.60
N LEU A 90 -1.68 -20.05 0.68
CA LEU A 90 -1.92 -20.93 -0.46
C LEU A 90 -3.33 -20.78 -1.01
N GLY A 91 -4.36 -20.79 -0.14
CA GLY A 91 -5.74 -20.61 -0.54
C GLY A 91 -6.00 -19.25 -1.22
N CYS A 92 -5.29 -18.21 -0.81
CA CYS A 92 -5.42 -16.88 -1.45
C CYS A 92 -4.90 -16.86 -2.89
N PHE A 93 -3.87 -17.60 -3.23
CA PHE A 93 -3.36 -17.66 -4.61
C PHE A 93 -4.33 -18.32 -5.58
N GLU A 94 -5.22 -19.17 -5.08
CA GLU A 94 -6.21 -19.89 -5.86
C GLU A 94 -7.53 -19.11 -6.02
N ASP A 95 -7.72 -18.03 -5.24
CA ASP A 95 -8.96 -17.23 -5.23
C ASP A 95 -8.83 -15.94 -6.07
N GLU A 96 -8.75 -16.10 -7.38
CA GLU A 96 -8.70 -14.96 -8.31
C GLU A 96 -9.96 -14.07 -8.23
N ALA A 97 -11.11 -14.67 -7.88
CA ALA A 97 -12.38 -13.95 -7.78
C ALA A 97 -12.34 -12.95 -6.63
N PHE A 98 -11.79 -13.36 -5.46
CA PHE A 98 -11.59 -12.47 -4.33
C PHE A 98 -10.59 -11.34 -4.65
N ILE A 99 -9.48 -11.65 -5.30
CA ILE A 99 -8.48 -10.63 -5.69
C ILE A 99 -9.11 -9.56 -6.59
N LYS A 100 -9.86 -9.98 -7.60
CA LYS A 100 -10.57 -9.06 -8.50
C LYS A 100 -11.61 -8.21 -7.75
N PHE A 101 -12.39 -8.82 -6.87
CA PHE A 101 -13.35 -8.12 -6.01
C PHE A 101 -12.66 -7.09 -5.11
N SER A 102 -11.63 -7.51 -4.37
CA SER A 102 -10.86 -6.66 -3.45
C SER A 102 -10.23 -5.47 -4.18
N LYS A 103 -9.56 -5.70 -5.32
CA LYS A 103 -9.00 -4.65 -6.16
C LYS A 103 -10.09 -3.68 -6.63
N GLY A 104 -11.21 -4.19 -7.12
CA GLY A 104 -12.33 -3.37 -7.58
C GLY A 104 -12.84 -2.42 -6.49
N LYS A 105 -13.05 -2.93 -5.27
CA LYS A 105 -13.51 -2.13 -4.14
C LYS A 105 -12.50 -1.08 -3.68
N ILE A 106 -11.22 -1.42 -3.65
CA ILE A 106 -10.15 -0.47 -3.29
C ILE A 106 -10.04 0.64 -4.35
N VAL A 107 -10.10 0.31 -5.64
CA VAL A 107 -10.05 1.29 -6.73
C VAL A 107 -11.27 2.22 -6.69
N GLU A 108 -12.48 1.68 -6.49
CA GLU A 108 -13.72 2.43 -6.34
C GLU A 108 -13.61 3.45 -5.18
N ALA A 109 -13.24 2.98 -3.99
CA ALA A 109 -13.05 3.81 -2.80
C ALA A 109 -12.00 4.91 -3.00
N ARG A 110 -10.86 4.56 -3.61
CA ARG A 110 -9.78 5.50 -3.91
C ARG A 110 -10.23 6.59 -4.88
N GLN A 111 -10.99 6.23 -5.92
CA GLN A 111 -11.54 7.20 -6.86
C GLN A 111 -12.51 8.15 -6.21
N MET A 112 -13.37 7.69 -5.28
CA MET A 112 -14.27 8.54 -4.50
C MET A 112 -13.49 9.62 -3.74
N VAL A 113 -12.41 9.23 -3.05
CA VAL A 113 -11.55 10.16 -2.32
C VAL A 113 -10.91 11.17 -3.27
N MET A 114 -10.27 10.71 -4.35
CA MET A 114 -9.57 11.58 -5.29
C MET A 114 -10.53 12.58 -5.94
N THR A 115 -11.72 12.12 -6.37
CA THR A 115 -12.76 13.00 -6.92
C THR A 115 -13.22 14.07 -5.91
N THR A 116 -13.33 13.70 -4.63
CA THR A 116 -13.69 14.66 -3.57
C THR A 116 -12.57 15.70 -3.39
N LEU A 117 -11.32 15.28 -3.39
CA LEU A 117 -10.17 16.18 -3.28
C LEU A 117 -10.08 17.13 -4.47
N ASP A 118 -10.30 16.63 -5.70
CA ASP A 118 -10.36 17.45 -6.93
C ASP A 118 -11.47 18.52 -6.85
N THR A 119 -12.66 18.12 -6.37
CA THR A 119 -13.80 19.02 -6.20
C THR A 119 -13.50 20.14 -5.20
N LEU A 120 -12.72 19.86 -4.17
CA LEU A 120 -12.31 20.81 -3.14
C LEU A 120 -11.02 21.60 -3.51
N GLY A 121 -10.40 21.29 -4.64
CA GLY A 121 -9.14 21.91 -5.07
C GLY A 121 -7.96 21.58 -4.14
N LEU A 122 -8.00 20.45 -3.45
CA LEU A 122 -6.96 20.02 -2.52
C LEU A 122 -5.86 19.23 -3.25
N GLU A 123 -4.60 19.58 -2.96
CA GLU A 123 -3.44 18.88 -3.49
C GLU A 123 -3.34 17.47 -2.90
N TYR A 124 -3.05 16.47 -3.73
CA TYR A 124 -2.78 15.11 -3.30
C TYR A 124 -1.76 14.41 -4.21
N LEU A 125 -1.14 13.36 -3.69
CA LEU A 125 -0.25 12.51 -4.48
C LEU A 125 -1.10 11.46 -5.21
N PRO A 126 -1.02 11.37 -6.56
CA PRO A 126 -1.69 10.32 -7.31
C PRO A 126 -1.32 8.94 -6.75
N SER A 127 -2.33 8.15 -6.38
CA SER A 127 -2.12 6.89 -5.67
C SER A 127 -2.60 5.70 -6.48
N GLN A 128 -1.80 4.62 -6.47
CA GLN A 128 -2.20 3.28 -6.92
C GLN A 128 -2.24 2.29 -5.73
N THR A 129 -2.17 2.79 -4.51
CA THR A 129 -2.22 1.99 -3.27
C THR A 129 -3.65 1.94 -2.71
N ASN A 130 -3.80 1.38 -1.52
CA ASN A 130 -5.06 1.43 -0.76
C ASN A 130 -5.15 2.64 0.18
N PHE A 131 -4.45 3.72 -0.12
CA PHE A 131 -4.55 4.98 0.61
C PHE A 131 -4.28 6.17 -0.32
N VAL A 132 -4.73 7.35 0.11
CA VAL A 132 -4.43 8.64 -0.53
C VAL A 132 -3.78 9.55 0.50
N TYR A 133 -2.71 10.23 0.10
CA TYR A 133 -2.00 11.22 0.90
C TYR A 133 -2.27 12.58 0.29
N PHE A 134 -2.86 13.49 1.06
CA PHE A 134 -3.35 14.78 0.59
C PHE A 134 -3.00 15.91 1.54
N LYS A 135 -2.88 17.12 0.99
CA LYS A 135 -2.60 18.35 1.73
C LYS A 135 -3.92 19.00 2.13
N SER A 136 -4.19 19.05 3.43
CA SER A 136 -5.45 19.59 3.94
C SER A 136 -5.45 21.13 4.10
N GLY A 137 -4.29 21.78 4.03
CA GLY A 137 -4.13 23.20 4.33
C GLY A 137 -4.26 23.56 5.82
N LYS A 138 -4.38 22.54 6.68
CA LYS A 138 -4.43 22.66 8.15
C LYS A 138 -3.43 21.73 8.79
N GLU A 139 -3.14 21.95 10.06
CA GLU A 139 -2.28 21.06 10.85
C GLU A 139 -2.85 19.63 10.87
N ALA A 140 -2.08 18.68 10.42
CA ALA A 140 -2.54 17.31 10.17
C ALA A 140 -3.09 16.60 11.42
N ASN A 141 -2.55 16.92 12.60
CA ASN A 141 -3.05 16.37 13.86
C ASN A 141 -4.40 16.97 14.27
N ASP A 142 -4.66 18.24 13.94
CA ASP A 142 -5.96 18.86 14.16
C ASP A 142 -7.00 18.25 13.19
N VAL A 143 -6.63 18.02 11.94
CA VAL A 143 -7.47 17.31 10.97
C VAL A 143 -7.77 15.89 11.46
N GLN A 144 -6.77 15.15 11.96
CA GLN A 144 -6.97 13.83 12.53
C GLN A 144 -7.97 13.86 13.69
N LYS A 145 -7.84 14.84 14.60
CA LYS A 145 -8.75 15.00 15.73
C LYS A 145 -10.17 15.32 15.27
N ALA A 146 -10.33 16.25 14.33
CA ALA A 146 -11.64 16.61 13.79
C ALA A 146 -12.36 15.41 13.14
N PHE A 147 -11.64 14.53 12.45
CA PHE A 147 -12.18 13.28 11.94
C PHE A 147 -12.50 12.27 13.07
N ALA A 148 -11.63 12.16 14.08
CA ALA A 148 -11.86 11.28 15.22
C ALA A 148 -13.13 11.64 16.00
N ASP A 149 -13.44 12.93 16.15
CA ASP A 149 -14.69 13.43 16.76
C ASP A 149 -15.94 12.96 15.98
N LYS A 150 -15.78 12.72 14.66
CA LYS A 150 -16.83 12.14 13.79
C LYS A 150 -16.75 10.61 13.69
N LYS A 151 -15.92 9.96 14.51
CA LYS A 151 -15.68 8.49 14.50
C LYS A 151 -15.11 8.00 13.17
N ILE A 152 -14.25 8.81 12.55
CA ILE A 152 -13.50 8.48 11.33
C ILE A 152 -12.01 8.52 11.69
N SER A 153 -11.29 7.43 11.40
CA SER A 153 -9.85 7.35 11.65
C SER A 153 -9.06 7.69 10.41
N VAL A 154 -8.22 8.72 10.50
CA VAL A 154 -7.22 9.07 9.49
C VAL A 154 -5.83 9.16 10.12
N ARG A 155 -4.78 9.12 9.33
CA ARG A 155 -3.42 9.36 9.83
C ARG A 155 -3.18 10.86 9.92
N GLY A 156 -2.75 11.35 11.08
CA GLY A 156 -2.22 12.70 11.27
C GLY A 156 -0.83 12.89 10.68
N GLN A 157 -0.09 13.81 11.24
CA GLN A 157 1.25 14.16 10.79
C GLN A 157 2.16 12.94 10.61
N TYR A 158 2.93 12.94 9.53
CA TYR A 158 3.96 11.97 9.25
C TYR A 158 5.29 12.69 9.02
N MET A 159 6.27 12.45 9.87
CA MET A 159 7.55 13.19 9.87
C MET A 159 7.32 14.72 9.88
N ASP A 160 7.95 15.45 8.98
CA ASP A 160 7.87 16.92 8.89
C ASP A 160 6.74 17.43 7.99
N TYR A 161 5.83 16.54 7.57
CA TYR A 161 4.71 16.87 6.68
C TYR A 161 3.49 17.31 7.48
N ASN A 162 3.52 18.53 8.02
CA ASN A 162 2.57 19.04 9.01
C ASN A 162 1.15 19.27 8.46
N GLU A 163 1.02 19.54 7.15
CA GLU A 163 -0.28 19.81 6.50
C GLU A 163 -0.82 18.62 5.70
N TRP A 164 -0.11 17.48 5.74
CA TRP A 164 -0.43 16.31 4.97
C TRP A 164 -1.07 15.21 5.82
N THR A 165 -2.21 14.75 5.37
CA THR A 165 -3.01 13.71 6.03
C THR A 165 -3.15 12.51 5.11
N ARG A 166 -3.17 11.29 5.66
CA ARG A 166 -3.39 10.06 4.91
C ARG A 166 -4.70 9.40 5.30
N VAL A 167 -5.54 9.13 4.31
CA VAL A 167 -6.73 8.28 4.45
C VAL A 167 -6.51 6.95 3.78
N SER A 168 -6.83 5.85 4.47
CA SER A 168 -6.79 4.50 3.91
C SER A 168 -8.18 4.08 3.46
N MET A 169 -8.24 3.34 2.36
CA MET A 169 -9.49 2.81 1.83
C MET A 169 -10.02 1.70 2.75
N GLY A 170 -11.27 1.85 3.15
CA GLY A 170 -12.05 0.88 3.90
C GLY A 170 -13.28 0.44 3.12
N PHE A 171 -14.36 0.12 3.82
CA PHE A 171 -15.65 -0.11 3.17
C PHE A 171 -16.14 1.16 2.46
N ILE A 172 -16.89 0.97 1.37
CA ILE A 172 -17.39 2.10 0.56
C ILE A 172 -18.19 3.09 1.40
N GLU A 173 -19.01 2.60 2.32
CA GLU A 173 -19.84 3.40 3.24
C GLU A 173 -18.98 4.26 4.18
N ASP A 174 -17.85 3.74 4.65
CA ASP A 174 -16.93 4.50 5.52
C ASP A 174 -16.17 5.56 4.73
N VAL A 175 -15.79 5.25 3.49
CA VAL A 175 -15.15 6.22 2.59
C VAL A 175 -16.13 7.32 2.19
N ASP A 176 -17.40 7.00 1.94
CA ASP A 176 -18.46 8.00 1.70
C ASP A 176 -18.63 8.94 2.90
N ARG A 177 -18.63 8.40 4.12
CA ARG A 177 -18.66 9.22 5.35
C ARG A 177 -17.46 10.16 5.44
N PHE A 178 -16.27 9.68 5.10
CA PHE A 178 -15.06 10.51 5.03
C PHE A 178 -15.25 11.64 4.01
N CYS A 179 -15.65 11.33 2.78
CA CYS A 179 -15.85 12.31 1.70
C CYS A 179 -16.88 13.39 2.08
N LYS A 180 -17.99 12.99 2.73
CA LYS A 180 -19.01 13.94 3.22
C LYS A 180 -18.55 14.81 4.38
N ALA A 181 -17.63 14.31 5.21
CA ALA A 181 -17.14 15.06 6.37
C ALA A 181 -16.00 16.03 6.01
N LEU A 182 -15.24 15.73 4.98
CA LEU A 182 -14.01 16.45 4.61
C LEU A 182 -14.23 17.94 4.36
N PRO A 183 -15.24 18.41 3.58
CA PRO A 183 -15.43 19.85 3.30
C PRO A 183 -15.52 20.69 4.58
N ALA A 184 -16.35 20.28 5.53
CA ALA A 184 -16.51 21.00 6.80
C ALA A 184 -15.25 21.02 7.65
N ILE A 185 -14.39 19.98 7.55
CA ILE A 185 -13.15 19.88 8.31
C ILE A 185 -12.08 20.80 7.73
N VAL A 186 -11.97 20.86 6.39
CA VAL A 186 -10.97 21.74 5.75
C VAL A 186 -11.43 23.18 5.64
N GLY A 187 -12.74 23.47 5.80
CA GLY A 187 -13.31 24.81 5.76
C GLY A 187 -13.65 25.27 4.35
N ALA A 188 -14.05 24.32 3.50
CA ALA A 188 -14.49 24.55 2.13
C ALA A 188 -16.02 24.53 2.03
#